data_6917795f7971b301a3fcc01f2bfc43bc
#
_entry.id   6917795f7971b301a3fcc01f2bfc43bc
#
_cell.length_a   1.000
_cell.length_b   1.000
_cell.length_c   1.000
_cell.angle_alpha   90.00
_cell.angle_beta   90.00
_cell.angle_gamma   90.00
#
_symmetry.space_group_name_H-M   'P 1'
#
loop_
_entity.id
_entity.type
_entity.pdbx_description
1 polymer ?
#
loop_
_entity_poly.entity_id
_entity_poly.type
_entity_poly.pdbx_seq_one_letter_code
_entity_poly.pdbx_strand_id
1 'polypeptide(L)'
;MTVSRRCSIQLKGVSMTISSSLNASVAGLNANASRLAAISDNIANSSTAGYRRVETSFDSLVLSGNTGNYAAGGVRSTTERLVDQGGSLATTENPTDLAVRGRGFIPVAESSEIAVDNGNPQMLLTTTGSFRTDAEGRLVTASGLTLLGWPANADGTVPPFPRDTSDGLGPVQINVNELTGEPTTAITLGINLPATETEADAPGAPQDLSIEYFDNLGRSETINASFTPQIPASGTSNIWTMTLRDSASGGAVIGEYQLEFDDSRAAGGTLLNATSLSGGPYDPATGRLIATVDGGPIEINIGRPGTTEGLTQLSDSFAPLSISKDGSPVGNMVSVEVDGNGFVNATFDTGVTRTIFQVPLVDLPNPNGMVALDRQTYRPSIDSGSFFLWDASDGPTGDLVSFAQQESATDVARELTDMIQTQRAYSSNARVVQTVDEMLQETTNIIR
;
A
#
# COMPACT_ATOMS: atom_id res chain seq x y z
N MET A 1 -3.33 -25.00 -99.04
CA MET A 1 -2.72 -24.26 -97.95
C MET A 1 -3.57 -24.41 -96.72
N THR A 2 -3.25 -25.32 -95.81
CA THR A 2 -4.02 -25.63 -94.64
C THR A 2 -3.19 -25.20 -93.38
N VAL A 3 -3.66 -24.17 -92.71
CA VAL A 3 -2.97 -23.61 -91.54
C VAL A 3 -3.54 -24.33 -90.31
N SER A 4 -2.69 -25.19 -89.70
CA SER A 4 -2.97 -25.85 -88.44
C SER A 4 -2.76 -24.85 -87.28
N ARG A 5 -3.82 -24.44 -86.59
CA ARG A 5 -3.73 -23.70 -85.31
C ARG A 5 -3.55 -24.68 -84.17
N ARG A 6 -2.35 -24.72 -83.60
CA ARG A 6 -2.10 -25.36 -82.30
C ARG A 6 -2.71 -24.53 -81.23
N CYS A 7 -3.67 -25.08 -80.53
CA CYS A 7 -4.24 -24.54 -79.29
C CYS A 7 -3.29 -24.93 -78.12
N SER A 8 -2.47 -23.98 -77.68
CA SER A 8 -1.70 -24.15 -76.43
C SER A 8 -2.55 -23.77 -75.25
N ILE A 9 -3.11 -24.74 -74.58
CA ILE A 9 -3.81 -24.56 -73.31
C ILE A 9 -2.76 -24.23 -72.28
N GLN A 10 -2.75 -22.96 -71.79
CA GLN A 10 -1.92 -22.58 -70.68
C GLN A 10 -2.54 -23.10 -69.35
N LEU A 11 -1.99 -24.17 -68.81
CA LEU A 11 -2.24 -24.70 -67.46
C LEU A 11 -1.56 -23.87 -66.35
N LYS A 12 -1.70 -22.55 -66.36
CA LYS A 12 -1.10 -21.67 -65.34
C LYS A 12 -1.96 -21.45 -64.13
N GLY A 13 -3.23 -21.89 -64.08
CA GLY A 13 -4.17 -21.53 -63.01
C GLY A 13 -4.24 -22.53 -61.81
N VAL A 14 -3.91 -23.81 -62.05
CA VAL A 14 -4.16 -24.86 -61.04
C VAL A 14 -3.04 -24.99 -60.01
N SER A 15 -1.80 -24.73 -60.38
CA SER A 15 -0.66 -24.87 -59.45
C SER A 15 -0.58 -23.77 -58.37
N MET A 16 -1.12 -22.56 -58.66
CA MET A 16 -1.05 -21.44 -57.70
C MET A 16 -2.10 -21.62 -56.58
N THR A 17 -3.27 -22.18 -56.82
CA THR A 17 -4.31 -22.42 -55.82
C THR A 17 -3.96 -23.52 -54.82
N ILE A 18 -3.31 -24.59 -55.28
CA ILE A 18 -2.85 -25.69 -54.44
C ILE A 18 -1.73 -25.23 -53.51
N SER A 19 -0.77 -24.49 -54.02
CA SER A 19 0.31 -23.89 -53.21
C SER A 19 -0.21 -22.93 -52.17
N SER A 20 -1.20 -22.07 -52.48
CA SER A 20 -1.78 -21.14 -51.52
C SER A 20 -2.56 -21.87 -50.40
N SER A 21 -3.26 -22.97 -50.76
CA SER A 21 -3.94 -23.81 -49.79
C SER A 21 -2.97 -24.51 -48.83
N LEU A 22 -1.86 -25.02 -49.34
CA LEU A 22 -0.77 -25.60 -48.55
C LEU A 22 -0.18 -24.57 -47.58
N ASN A 23 0.19 -23.41 -48.08
CA ASN A 23 0.76 -22.34 -47.24
C ASN A 23 -0.23 -21.90 -46.16
N ALA A 24 -1.50 -21.71 -46.46
CA ALA A 24 -2.52 -21.38 -45.49
C ALA A 24 -2.69 -22.45 -44.40
N SER A 25 -2.65 -23.74 -44.78
CA SER A 25 -2.72 -24.84 -43.84
C SER A 25 -1.50 -24.95 -42.94
N VAL A 26 -0.29 -24.74 -43.49
CA VAL A 26 0.96 -24.68 -42.70
C VAL A 26 0.95 -23.47 -41.73
N ALA A 27 0.47 -22.32 -42.17
CA ALA A 27 0.27 -21.18 -41.28
C ALA A 27 -0.72 -21.47 -40.17
N GLY A 28 -1.83 -22.18 -40.48
CA GLY A 28 -2.80 -22.64 -39.50
C GLY A 28 -2.23 -23.67 -38.50
N LEU A 29 -1.35 -24.59 -38.96
CA LEU A 29 -0.63 -25.50 -38.08
C LEU A 29 0.28 -24.76 -37.10
N ASN A 30 1.08 -23.81 -37.57
CA ASN A 30 1.98 -23.01 -36.74
C ASN A 30 1.21 -22.17 -35.73
N ALA A 31 0.11 -21.56 -36.15
CA ALA A 31 -0.72 -20.72 -35.26
C ALA A 31 -1.38 -21.59 -34.16
N ASN A 32 -1.91 -22.80 -34.52
CA ASN A 32 -2.47 -23.73 -33.51
C ASN A 32 -1.38 -24.31 -32.60
N ALA A 33 -0.15 -24.51 -33.09
CA ALA A 33 0.98 -24.95 -32.26
C ALA A 33 1.33 -23.87 -31.21
N SER A 34 1.40 -22.57 -31.61
CA SER A 34 1.61 -21.46 -30.68
C SER A 34 0.51 -21.35 -29.63
N ARG A 35 -0.76 -21.52 -30.03
CA ARG A 35 -1.91 -21.53 -29.10
C ARG A 35 -1.82 -22.71 -28.13
N LEU A 36 -1.45 -23.92 -28.61
CA LEU A 36 -1.27 -25.08 -27.77
C LEU A 36 -0.15 -24.88 -26.74
N ALA A 37 0.94 -24.25 -27.13
CA ALA A 37 2.03 -23.90 -26.21
C ALA A 37 1.58 -22.91 -25.13
N ALA A 38 0.83 -21.86 -25.49
CA ALA A 38 0.26 -20.90 -24.52
C ALA A 38 -0.71 -21.59 -23.55
N ILE A 39 -1.61 -22.44 -24.04
CA ILE A 39 -2.53 -23.23 -23.20
C ILE A 39 -1.76 -24.13 -22.22
N SER A 40 -0.70 -24.80 -22.71
CA SER A 40 0.13 -25.67 -21.86
C SER A 40 0.87 -24.89 -20.77
N ASP A 41 1.37 -23.70 -21.09
CA ASP A 41 2.01 -22.80 -20.11
C ASP A 41 0.99 -22.35 -19.05
N ASN A 42 -0.23 -21.95 -19.46
CA ASN A 42 -1.32 -21.58 -18.55
C ASN A 42 -1.68 -22.72 -17.59
N ILE A 43 -1.85 -23.95 -18.09
CA ILE A 43 -2.17 -25.12 -17.27
C ILE A 43 -1.03 -25.43 -16.29
N ALA A 44 0.21 -25.40 -16.75
CA ALA A 44 1.38 -25.66 -15.90
C ALA A 44 1.49 -24.66 -14.73
N ASN A 45 1.04 -23.42 -14.95
CA ASN A 45 1.10 -22.35 -13.97
C ASN A 45 -0.25 -22.08 -13.27
N SER A 46 -1.20 -22.99 -13.34
CA SER A 46 -2.52 -22.84 -12.73
C SER A 46 -2.50 -22.73 -11.20
N SER A 47 -1.46 -23.21 -10.54
CA SER A 47 -1.23 -23.12 -9.10
C SER A 47 -0.15 -22.10 -8.72
N THR A 48 0.36 -21.33 -9.68
CA THR A 48 1.39 -20.32 -9.44
C THR A 48 0.74 -19.00 -9.03
N ALA A 49 0.98 -18.55 -7.80
CA ALA A 49 0.43 -17.29 -7.29
C ALA A 49 0.89 -16.12 -8.18
N GLY A 50 -0.04 -15.22 -8.51
CA GLY A 50 0.22 -14.03 -9.33
C GLY A 50 0.46 -14.31 -10.82
N TYR A 51 0.33 -15.56 -11.28
CA TYR A 51 0.49 -15.86 -12.70
C TYR A 51 -0.58 -15.17 -13.55
N ARG A 52 -0.14 -14.54 -14.63
CA ARG A 52 -0.99 -13.90 -15.63
C ARG A 52 -1.11 -14.78 -16.86
N ARG A 53 -2.34 -15.00 -17.30
CA ARG A 53 -2.68 -15.84 -18.44
C ARG A 53 -2.05 -15.34 -19.73
N VAL A 54 -1.56 -16.26 -20.55
CA VAL A 54 -1.08 -16.00 -21.90
C VAL A 54 -2.18 -16.34 -22.91
N GLU A 55 -2.46 -15.44 -23.84
CA GLU A 55 -3.47 -15.66 -24.88
C GLU A 55 -2.84 -15.54 -26.27
N THR A 56 -3.28 -16.42 -27.19
CA THR A 56 -2.87 -16.36 -28.60
C THR A 56 -4.06 -15.99 -29.45
N SER A 57 -4.00 -14.82 -30.08
CA SER A 57 -4.98 -14.31 -31.02
C SER A 57 -4.60 -14.63 -32.45
N PHE A 58 -5.60 -14.76 -33.33
CA PHE A 58 -5.43 -15.10 -34.73
C PHE A 58 -5.93 -13.98 -35.63
N ASP A 59 -5.07 -13.49 -36.53
CA ASP A 59 -5.40 -12.48 -37.51
C ASP A 59 -5.36 -13.10 -38.91
N SER A 60 -6.38 -12.81 -39.73
CA SER A 60 -6.43 -13.27 -41.13
C SER A 60 -5.48 -12.43 -42.00
N LEU A 61 -4.62 -13.09 -42.76
CA LEU A 61 -3.79 -12.43 -43.77
C LEU A 61 -4.58 -12.28 -45.08
N VAL A 62 -4.75 -11.05 -45.54
CA VAL A 62 -5.38 -10.75 -46.82
C VAL A 62 -4.29 -10.46 -47.87
N LEU A 63 -4.21 -11.34 -48.87
CA LEU A 63 -3.35 -11.09 -50.04
C LEU A 63 -4.13 -10.24 -51.05
N SER A 64 -3.61 -9.07 -51.41
CA SER A 64 -4.15 -8.23 -52.48
C SER A 64 -3.97 -8.95 -53.81
N GLY A 65 -4.98 -9.74 -54.20
CA GLY A 65 -4.95 -10.46 -55.48
C GLY A 65 -5.56 -9.65 -56.61
N ASN A 66 -5.05 -9.83 -57.81
CA ASN A 66 -5.61 -9.27 -59.05
C ASN A 66 -6.99 -9.94 -59.30
N THR A 67 -7.96 -9.19 -59.78
CA THR A 67 -9.33 -9.62 -60.06
C THR A 67 -9.40 -10.91 -60.86
N GLY A 68 -9.82 -12.03 -60.22
CA GLY A 68 -10.15 -13.27 -60.89
C GLY A 68 -9.75 -14.58 -60.18
N ASN A 69 -8.72 -14.59 -59.34
CA ASN A 69 -8.30 -15.80 -58.62
C ASN A 69 -8.21 -15.52 -57.08
N TYR A 70 -8.93 -16.31 -56.32
CA TYR A 70 -8.78 -16.32 -54.88
C TYR A 70 -7.48 -16.99 -54.46
N ALA A 71 -6.63 -16.28 -53.68
CA ALA A 71 -5.45 -16.84 -53.05
C ALA A 71 -5.63 -16.77 -51.51
N ALA A 72 -5.48 -17.91 -50.87
CA ALA A 72 -5.56 -17.98 -49.41
C ALA A 72 -4.32 -17.35 -48.79
N GLY A 73 -4.50 -16.28 -47.98
CA GLY A 73 -3.39 -15.60 -47.30
C GLY A 73 -2.89 -16.32 -46.06
N GLY A 74 -3.71 -17.19 -45.47
CA GLY A 74 -3.40 -17.89 -44.24
C GLY A 74 -3.75 -17.06 -42.98
N VAL A 75 -3.14 -17.42 -41.85
CA VAL A 75 -3.35 -16.84 -40.55
C VAL A 75 -2.02 -16.44 -39.91
N ARG A 76 -2.02 -15.32 -39.20
CA ARG A 76 -0.93 -14.87 -38.31
C ARG A 76 -1.40 -15.05 -36.87
N SER A 77 -0.53 -15.52 -36.01
CA SER A 77 -0.78 -15.56 -34.57
C SER A 77 0.05 -14.48 -33.84
N THR A 78 -0.59 -13.84 -32.87
CA THR A 78 0.07 -12.93 -31.91
C THR A 78 -0.20 -13.48 -30.51
N THR A 79 0.86 -13.63 -29.72
CA THR A 79 0.76 -14.14 -28.34
C THR A 79 1.11 -13.02 -27.39
N GLU A 80 0.22 -12.74 -26.45
CA GLU A 80 0.40 -11.72 -25.42
C GLU A 80 0.03 -12.25 -24.04
N ARG A 81 0.58 -11.62 -23.00
CA ARG A 81 0.25 -11.92 -21.61
C ARG A 81 -0.76 -10.87 -21.13
N LEU A 82 -1.91 -11.32 -20.62
CA LEU A 82 -2.99 -10.46 -20.12
C LEU A 82 -2.67 -10.03 -18.70
N VAL A 83 -1.79 -9.04 -18.56
CA VAL A 83 -1.30 -8.55 -17.26
C VAL A 83 -2.39 -7.79 -16.50
N ASP A 84 -3.33 -7.19 -17.20
CA ASP A 84 -4.50 -6.48 -16.65
C ASP A 84 -5.53 -7.43 -16.01
N GLN A 85 -5.49 -8.74 -16.31
CA GLN A 85 -6.43 -9.74 -15.78
C GLN A 85 -5.80 -10.52 -14.62
N GLY A 86 -6.27 -10.25 -13.39
CA GLY A 86 -5.83 -10.94 -12.19
C GLY A 86 -6.65 -12.17 -11.84
N GLY A 87 -6.08 -13.06 -11.04
CA GLY A 87 -6.80 -14.13 -10.35
C GLY A 87 -7.56 -13.63 -9.11
N SER A 88 -8.29 -14.54 -8.46
CA SER A 88 -8.94 -14.29 -7.17
C SER A 88 -7.92 -14.11 -6.05
N LEU A 89 -8.35 -13.45 -4.96
CA LEU A 89 -7.54 -13.34 -3.76
C LEU A 89 -7.81 -14.51 -2.82
N ALA A 90 -6.76 -15.21 -2.42
CA ALA A 90 -6.80 -16.25 -1.40
C ALA A 90 -6.25 -15.68 -0.08
N THR A 91 -6.98 -15.88 1.02
CA THR A 91 -6.56 -15.44 2.35
C THR A 91 -5.44 -16.35 2.89
N THR A 92 -4.46 -15.74 3.55
CA THR A 92 -3.33 -16.40 4.20
C THR A 92 -3.25 -16.02 5.68
N GLU A 93 -2.36 -16.66 6.43
CA GLU A 93 -2.17 -16.37 7.87
C GLU A 93 -1.08 -15.31 8.14
N ASN A 94 -0.38 -14.86 7.11
CA ASN A 94 0.77 -14.00 7.29
C ASN A 94 0.45 -12.53 6.95
N PRO A 95 0.69 -11.58 7.87
CA PRO A 95 0.34 -10.16 7.68
C PRO A 95 1.13 -9.47 6.57
N THR A 96 2.29 -10.00 6.21
CA THR A 96 3.15 -9.47 5.14
C THR A 96 2.99 -10.21 3.81
N ASP A 97 1.97 -11.08 3.67
CA ASP A 97 1.50 -11.54 2.38
C ASP A 97 0.62 -10.46 1.77
N LEU A 98 1.04 -9.92 0.64
CA LEU A 98 0.42 -8.74 0.02
C LEU A 98 -0.11 -9.08 -1.36
N ALA A 99 -1.30 -8.59 -1.65
CA ALA A 99 -1.90 -8.65 -2.98
C ALA A 99 -2.61 -7.34 -3.32
N VAL A 100 -2.63 -6.98 -4.60
CA VAL A 100 -3.39 -5.82 -5.09
C VAL A 100 -4.81 -6.26 -5.42
N ARG A 101 -5.79 -5.59 -4.83
CA ARG A 101 -7.21 -5.73 -5.18
C ARG A 101 -7.60 -4.58 -6.12
N GLY A 102 -7.83 -4.91 -7.37
CA GLY A 102 -8.13 -3.92 -8.39
C GLY A 102 -6.94 -3.65 -9.30
N ARG A 103 -6.78 -2.40 -9.70
CA ARG A 103 -5.74 -1.95 -10.63
C ARG A 103 -4.51 -1.46 -9.87
N GLY A 104 -3.33 -1.73 -10.41
CA GLY A 104 -2.05 -1.31 -9.84
C GLY A 104 -1.09 -2.46 -9.63
N PHE A 105 0.16 -2.12 -9.36
CA PHE A 105 1.26 -3.07 -9.15
C PHE A 105 2.08 -2.64 -7.94
N ILE A 106 2.60 -3.62 -7.21
CA ILE A 106 3.50 -3.42 -6.07
C ILE A 106 4.92 -3.20 -6.63
N PRO A 107 5.62 -2.12 -6.28
CA PRO A 107 7.01 -1.92 -6.65
C PRO A 107 7.91 -2.86 -5.83
N VAL A 108 8.80 -3.58 -6.51
CA VAL A 108 9.80 -4.46 -5.92
C VAL A 108 11.14 -4.30 -6.63
N ALA A 109 12.21 -4.78 -6.03
CA ALA A 109 13.53 -4.86 -6.66
C ALA A 109 14.18 -6.21 -6.39
N GLU A 110 15.16 -6.61 -7.19
CA GLU A 110 15.94 -7.80 -6.89
C GLU A 110 16.84 -7.55 -5.66
N SER A 111 16.81 -8.46 -4.69
CA SER A 111 17.61 -8.34 -3.46
C SER A 111 19.11 -8.29 -3.76
N SER A 112 19.55 -8.91 -4.85
CA SER A 112 20.95 -8.88 -5.32
C SER A 112 21.38 -7.48 -5.76
N GLU A 113 20.50 -6.68 -6.34
CA GLU A 113 20.80 -5.30 -6.77
C GLU A 113 20.89 -4.36 -5.57
N ILE A 114 20.01 -4.54 -4.58
CA ILE A 114 20.02 -3.76 -3.34
C ILE A 114 21.31 -3.99 -2.54
N ALA A 115 21.85 -5.22 -2.54
CA ALA A 115 23.08 -5.57 -1.83
C ALA A 115 24.36 -4.98 -2.45
N VAL A 116 24.33 -4.67 -3.75
CA VAL A 116 25.51 -4.14 -4.50
C VAL A 116 25.54 -2.62 -4.54
N ASP A 117 24.53 -2.01 -4.12
CA ASP A 117 23.99 -0.69 -4.24
C ASP A 117 24.83 0.55 -4.46
N ASN A 118 24.29 1.37 -5.38
CA ASN A 118 24.45 2.82 -5.48
C ASN A 118 23.13 3.62 -5.30
N GLY A 119 22.20 3.12 -4.49
CA GLY A 119 21.01 3.89 -4.06
C GLY A 119 19.82 3.94 -5.03
N ASN A 120 19.83 3.25 -6.15
CA ASN A 120 18.69 3.24 -7.06
C ASN A 120 18.52 1.88 -7.77
N PRO A 121 17.99 0.85 -7.08
CA PRO A 121 17.78 -0.47 -7.67
C PRO A 121 16.74 -0.39 -8.80
N GLN A 122 16.87 -1.27 -9.80
CA GLN A 122 15.88 -1.34 -10.86
C GLN A 122 14.51 -1.70 -10.30
N MET A 123 13.55 -0.79 -10.43
CA MET A 123 12.17 -1.05 -10.04
C MET A 123 11.53 -2.07 -10.97
N LEU A 124 11.05 -3.15 -10.40
CA LEU A 124 10.21 -4.17 -10.99
C LEU A 124 8.81 -4.10 -10.38
N LEU A 125 7.84 -4.64 -11.07
CA LEU A 125 6.43 -4.59 -10.70
C LEU A 125 5.90 -6.00 -10.50
N THR A 126 5.13 -6.21 -9.44
CA THR A 126 4.40 -7.47 -9.20
C THR A 126 2.98 -7.17 -8.71
N THR A 127 2.10 -8.14 -8.70
CA THR A 127 0.72 -7.97 -8.21
C THR A 127 0.45 -8.66 -6.89
N THR A 128 1.37 -9.52 -6.46
CA THR A 128 1.29 -10.22 -5.16
C THR A 128 2.68 -10.67 -4.74
N GLY A 129 2.87 -10.86 -3.45
CA GLY A 129 4.12 -11.40 -2.90
C GLY A 129 3.94 -11.87 -1.47
N SER A 130 4.64 -12.94 -1.11
CA SER A 130 4.76 -13.41 0.26
C SER A 130 6.09 -12.92 0.81
N PHE A 131 6.04 -11.82 1.55
CA PHE A 131 7.23 -11.18 2.08
C PHE A 131 7.58 -11.70 3.48
N ARG A 132 8.86 -11.84 3.77
CA ARG A 132 9.42 -12.23 5.06
C ARG A 132 10.62 -11.35 5.36
N THR A 133 10.87 -11.12 6.64
CA THR A 133 12.01 -10.34 7.09
C THR A 133 13.30 -11.15 6.91
N ASP A 134 14.29 -10.59 6.22
CA ASP A 134 15.63 -11.17 6.11
C ASP A 134 16.52 -10.81 7.32
N ALA A 135 17.81 -11.20 7.28
CA ALA A 135 18.76 -10.93 8.36
C ALA A 135 19.04 -9.43 8.57
N GLU A 136 18.88 -8.64 7.53
CA GLU A 136 19.03 -7.17 7.52
C GLU A 136 17.71 -6.43 7.85
N GLY A 137 16.62 -7.16 8.10
CA GLY A 137 15.31 -6.60 8.40
C GLY A 137 14.48 -6.22 7.18
N ARG A 138 14.93 -6.51 5.95
CA ARG A 138 14.20 -6.15 4.73
C ARG A 138 13.07 -7.15 4.47
N LEU A 139 11.95 -6.67 3.92
CA LEU A 139 10.86 -7.51 3.48
C LEU A 139 11.16 -8.13 2.11
N VAL A 140 11.50 -9.43 2.10
CA VAL A 140 11.94 -10.17 0.91
C VAL A 140 11.06 -11.38 0.67
N THR A 141 10.74 -11.66 -0.60
CA THR A 141 10.06 -12.90 -1.00
C THR A 141 11.04 -14.08 -1.05
N ALA A 142 10.54 -15.31 -0.96
CA ALA A 142 11.36 -16.51 -1.14
C ALA A 142 12.06 -16.57 -2.51
N SER A 143 11.55 -15.86 -3.51
CA SER A 143 12.14 -15.74 -4.84
C SER A 143 13.25 -14.67 -4.92
N GLY A 144 13.53 -13.91 -3.85
CA GLY A 144 14.57 -12.89 -3.78
C GLY A 144 14.13 -11.53 -4.32
N LEU A 145 12.86 -11.17 -4.19
CA LEU A 145 12.35 -9.83 -4.49
C LEU A 145 12.15 -9.08 -3.19
N THR A 146 12.69 -7.87 -3.08
CA THR A 146 12.53 -6.97 -1.95
C THR A 146 11.41 -5.97 -2.21
N LEU A 147 10.54 -5.77 -1.23
CA LEU A 147 9.48 -4.76 -1.28
C LEU A 147 10.08 -3.36 -1.24
N LEU A 148 9.61 -2.47 -2.12
CA LEU A 148 9.99 -1.07 -2.13
C LEU A 148 8.84 -0.21 -1.56
N GLY A 149 9.22 0.86 -0.85
CA GLY A 149 8.27 1.82 -0.28
C GLY A 149 8.95 3.15 0.03
N TRP A 150 8.15 4.15 0.33
CA TRP A 150 8.62 5.45 0.82
C TRP A 150 8.83 5.40 2.34
N PRO A 151 9.99 5.80 2.84
CA PRO A 151 10.22 5.85 4.27
C PRO A 151 9.37 6.94 4.93
N ALA A 152 8.80 6.63 6.10
CA ALA A 152 8.17 7.62 6.96
C ALA A 152 9.21 8.33 7.85
N ASN A 153 8.87 9.55 8.28
CA ASN A 153 9.61 10.28 9.30
C ASN A 153 9.45 9.61 10.68
N ALA A 154 10.21 10.06 11.67
CA ALA A 154 10.12 9.58 13.04
C ALA A 154 8.72 9.81 13.68
N ASP A 155 7.98 10.81 13.21
CA ASP A 155 6.61 11.12 13.65
C ASP A 155 5.53 10.27 12.93
N GLY A 156 5.92 9.31 12.08
CA GLY A 156 5.01 8.46 11.31
C GLY A 156 4.42 9.14 10.06
N THR A 157 4.80 10.39 9.76
CA THR A 157 4.35 11.07 8.54
C THR A 157 5.21 10.68 7.35
N VAL A 158 4.59 10.51 6.18
CA VAL A 158 5.31 10.23 4.93
C VAL A 158 5.53 11.54 4.18
N PRO A 159 6.80 11.92 3.87
CA PRO A 159 7.08 13.11 3.07
C PRO A 159 6.49 13.02 1.66
N PRO A 160 6.20 14.14 0.99
CA PRO A 160 5.79 14.13 -0.40
C PRO A 160 6.97 13.74 -1.31
N PHE A 161 6.87 12.57 -1.95
CA PHE A 161 7.84 12.07 -2.92
C PHE A 161 7.39 12.30 -4.37
N PRO A 162 8.32 12.35 -5.36
CA PRO A 162 7.98 12.39 -6.78
C PRO A 162 7.14 11.16 -7.16
N ARG A 163 6.12 11.36 -7.98
CA ARG A 163 5.17 10.33 -8.38
C ARG A 163 5.44 9.73 -9.76
N ASP A 164 6.26 10.38 -10.55
CA ASP A 164 6.60 10.04 -11.93
C ASP A 164 8.00 9.40 -12.09
N THR A 165 8.72 9.26 -10.99
CA THR A 165 10.04 8.61 -10.91
C THR A 165 10.07 7.60 -9.77
N SER A 166 11.10 6.75 -9.76
CA SER A 166 11.37 5.83 -8.64
C SER A 166 12.17 6.48 -7.50
N ASP A 167 12.44 7.78 -7.59
CA ASP A 167 13.23 8.49 -6.59
C ASP A 167 12.49 8.51 -5.24
N GLY A 168 13.22 8.23 -4.17
CA GLY A 168 12.69 8.13 -2.82
C GLY A 168 12.10 6.75 -2.47
N LEU A 169 11.93 5.84 -3.43
CA LEU A 169 11.62 4.45 -3.11
C LEU A 169 12.87 3.75 -2.57
N GLY A 170 12.76 3.23 -1.36
CA GLY A 170 13.79 2.42 -0.72
C GLY A 170 13.27 1.03 -0.37
N PRO A 171 14.18 0.08 -0.04
CA PRO A 171 13.77 -1.21 0.49
C PRO A 171 13.01 -1.02 1.80
N VAL A 172 11.85 -1.64 1.92
CA VAL A 172 11.10 -1.64 3.18
C VAL A 172 11.88 -2.47 4.19
N GLN A 173 12.44 -1.78 5.18
CA GLN A 173 13.28 -2.38 6.22
C GLN A 173 12.63 -2.23 7.59
N ILE A 174 12.54 -3.33 8.30
CA ILE A 174 11.94 -3.45 9.63
C ILE A 174 13.07 -3.71 10.63
N ASN A 175 13.36 -2.72 11.45
CA ASN A 175 14.34 -2.90 12.54
C ASN A 175 13.66 -3.58 13.74
N VAL A 176 13.64 -4.89 13.77
CA VAL A 176 13.04 -5.68 14.86
C VAL A 176 13.64 -5.35 16.25
N ASN A 177 14.87 -4.85 16.27
CA ASN A 177 15.58 -4.45 17.49
C ASN A 177 15.53 -2.93 17.75
N GLU A 178 14.73 -2.19 16.99
CA GLU A 178 14.58 -0.76 17.23
C GLU A 178 13.76 -0.54 18.50
N LEU A 179 14.42 -0.03 19.51
CA LEU A 179 13.79 0.48 20.70
C LEU A 179 13.34 1.90 20.40
N THR A 180 12.04 2.11 20.27
CA THR A 180 11.49 3.43 20.01
C THR A 180 10.62 3.86 21.17
N GLY A 181 10.95 5.03 21.75
CA GLY A 181 10.09 5.77 22.68
C GLY A 181 9.83 7.16 22.09
N GLU A 182 8.67 7.68 22.34
CA GLU A 182 8.34 9.06 21.94
C GLU A 182 8.30 9.95 23.17
N PRO A 183 9.11 11.02 23.23
CA PRO A 183 9.04 11.97 24.33
C PRO A 183 7.65 12.63 24.34
N THR A 184 7.13 12.90 25.52
CA THR A 184 5.88 13.61 25.69
C THR A 184 6.07 15.08 25.34
N THR A 185 5.32 15.58 24.35
CA THR A 185 5.33 16.98 23.95
C THR A 185 4.02 17.69 24.27
N ALA A 186 2.91 16.93 24.39
CA ALA A 186 1.59 17.47 24.72
C ALA A 186 0.86 16.60 25.74
N ILE A 187 0.18 17.26 26.69
CA ILE A 187 -0.68 16.63 27.68
C ILE A 187 -2.02 17.35 27.68
N THR A 188 -3.12 16.61 27.73
CA THR A 188 -4.46 17.19 27.92
C THR A 188 -5.05 16.74 29.24
N LEU A 189 -5.51 17.69 30.03
CA LEU A 189 -6.07 17.47 31.37
C LEU A 189 -7.57 17.78 31.39
N GLY A 190 -8.38 16.80 31.73
CA GLY A 190 -9.77 16.97 32.09
C GLY A 190 -9.93 16.64 33.58
N ILE A 191 -10.12 17.65 34.43
CA ILE A 191 -10.16 17.49 35.88
C ILE A 191 -11.31 18.32 36.43
N ASN A 192 -12.11 17.74 37.35
CA ASN A 192 -13.07 18.49 38.14
C ASN A 192 -12.51 18.84 39.53
N LEU A 193 -12.50 20.13 39.85
CA LEU A 193 -12.16 20.63 41.20
C LEU A 193 -13.43 20.84 42.03
N PRO A 194 -13.43 20.54 43.36
CA PRO A 194 -14.60 20.70 44.18
C PRO A 194 -14.91 22.18 44.47
N ALA A 195 -16.12 22.62 44.10
CA ALA A 195 -16.54 24.01 44.30
C ALA A 195 -16.63 24.36 45.80
N THR A 196 -16.97 23.40 46.63
CA THR A 196 -17.12 23.54 48.09
C THR A 196 -15.79 23.89 48.79
N GLU A 197 -14.66 23.54 48.22
CA GLU A 197 -13.36 23.84 48.84
C GLU A 197 -12.91 25.33 48.66
N THR A 198 -13.64 26.11 47.86
CA THR A 198 -13.39 27.54 47.69
C THR A 198 -14.35 28.44 48.51
N GLU A 199 -15.19 27.82 49.37
CA GLU A 199 -16.10 28.50 50.27
C GLU A 199 -15.37 28.99 51.54
N ALA A 200 -15.96 30.00 52.19
CA ALA A 200 -15.51 30.41 53.52
C ALA A 200 -15.63 29.25 54.51
N ASP A 201 -14.66 29.08 55.39
CA ASP A 201 -14.56 27.98 56.38
C ASP A 201 -14.28 26.58 55.79
N ALA A 202 -13.98 26.48 54.49
CA ALA A 202 -13.56 25.21 53.91
C ALA A 202 -12.19 24.74 54.46
N PRO A 203 -11.90 23.41 54.47
CA PRO A 203 -10.64 22.87 55.00
C PRO A 203 -9.37 23.39 54.27
N GLY A 204 -9.50 23.71 52.99
CA GLY A 204 -8.39 24.24 52.18
C GLY A 204 -7.32 23.21 51.85
N ALA A 205 -7.65 21.95 51.83
CA ALA A 205 -6.70 20.91 51.52
C ALA A 205 -6.32 20.94 50.03
N PRO A 206 -5.03 20.89 49.72
CA PRO A 206 -4.61 20.76 48.31
C PRO A 206 -5.07 19.47 47.69
N GLN A 207 -5.42 19.51 46.42
CA GLN A 207 -5.75 18.35 45.60
C GLN A 207 -4.53 18.03 44.70
N ASP A 208 -3.94 16.86 44.88
CA ASP A 208 -2.72 16.47 44.19
C ASP A 208 -3.01 15.45 43.10
N LEU A 209 -2.36 15.62 41.96
CA LEU A 209 -2.44 14.73 40.80
C LEU A 209 -1.04 14.49 40.26
N SER A 210 -0.68 13.22 40.08
CA SER A 210 0.55 12.84 39.42
C SER A 210 0.28 12.46 37.98
N ILE A 211 0.97 13.10 37.04
CA ILE A 211 0.85 12.93 35.61
C ILE A 211 2.17 12.36 35.10
N GLU A 212 2.16 11.12 34.61
CA GLU A 212 3.33 10.52 33.99
C GLU A 212 3.61 11.15 32.62
N TYR A 213 4.88 11.41 32.34
CA TYR A 213 5.37 11.79 31.03
C TYR A 213 6.66 11.02 30.69
N PHE A 214 7.05 10.96 29.40
CA PHE A 214 8.29 10.31 28.95
C PHE A 214 9.27 11.38 28.50
N ASP A 215 10.50 11.26 29.02
CA ASP A 215 11.60 12.17 28.65
C ASP A 215 12.20 11.80 27.27
N ASN A 216 13.20 12.56 26.83
CA ASN A 216 13.88 12.36 25.54
C ASN A 216 14.64 11.04 25.44
N LEU A 217 14.79 10.30 26.53
CA LEU A 217 15.41 8.97 26.60
C LEU A 217 14.39 7.86 26.82
N GLY A 218 13.09 8.20 26.79
CA GLY A 218 11.98 7.26 27.02
C GLY A 218 11.84 6.81 28.47
N ARG A 219 12.45 7.52 29.44
CA ARG A 219 12.27 7.23 30.86
C ARG A 219 10.94 7.85 31.34
N SER A 220 10.26 7.10 32.19
CA SER A 220 9.05 7.57 32.86
C SER A 220 9.40 8.57 33.97
N GLU A 221 8.91 9.79 33.84
CA GLU A 221 9.01 10.88 34.80
C GLU A 221 7.61 11.36 35.15
N THR A 222 7.48 12.23 36.15
CA THR A 222 6.17 12.66 36.67
C THR A 222 6.09 14.18 36.84
N ILE A 223 5.04 14.78 36.30
CA ILE A 223 4.61 16.14 36.66
C ILE A 223 3.58 16.02 37.79
N ASN A 224 3.91 16.53 38.96
CA ASN A 224 2.98 16.62 40.08
C ASN A 224 2.25 17.96 40.02
N ALA A 225 0.94 17.91 39.74
CA ALA A 225 0.06 19.07 39.76
C ALA A 225 -0.67 19.14 41.13
N SER A 226 -0.45 20.22 41.88
CA SER A 226 -1.11 20.50 43.14
C SER A 226 -2.04 21.66 42.98
N PHE A 227 -3.33 21.45 43.25
CA PHE A 227 -4.37 22.48 43.19
C PHE A 227 -4.73 22.93 44.63
N THR A 228 -4.40 24.16 44.98
CA THR A 228 -4.68 24.72 46.31
C THR A 228 -5.80 25.75 46.18
N PRO A 229 -6.94 25.55 46.91
CA PRO A 229 -8.05 26.50 46.86
C PRO A 229 -7.69 27.80 47.60
N GLN A 230 -8.18 28.91 47.09
CA GLN A 230 -8.08 30.20 47.80
C GLN A 230 -9.34 30.42 48.60
N ILE A 231 -9.23 30.39 49.94
CA ILE A 231 -10.37 30.52 50.87
C ILE A 231 -10.62 31.98 51.15
N PRO A 232 -11.82 32.55 50.87
CA PRO A 232 -12.15 33.91 51.19
C PRO A 232 -12.61 34.06 52.66
N ALA A 233 -12.60 35.26 53.20
CA ALA A 233 -13.12 35.51 54.53
C ALA A 233 -14.66 35.40 54.63
N SER A 234 -15.37 35.47 53.49
CA SER A 234 -16.83 35.28 53.41
C SER A 234 -17.21 34.97 51.96
N GLY A 235 -18.24 34.15 51.76
CA GLY A 235 -18.73 33.72 50.42
C GLY A 235 -17.82 32.67 49.75
N THR A 236 -17.75 32.68 48.43
CA THR A 236 -16.92 31.79 47.59
C THR A 236 -15.91 32.57 46.80
N SER A 237 -14.70 32.09 46.61
CA SER A 237 -13.68 32.72 45.76
C SER A 237 -13.68 32.24 44.31
N ASN A 238 -14.01 30.94 44.10
CA ASN A 238 -13.86 30.23 42.80
C ASN A 238 -12.45 30.34 42.21
N ILE A 239 -11.44 30.48 43.06
CA ILE A 239 -10.04 30.67 42.68
C ILE A 239 -9.21 29.52 43.23
N TRP A 240 -8.38 28.94 42.38
CA TRP A 240 -7.41 27.94 42.73
C TRP A 240 -5.99 28.36 42.28
N THR A 241 -4.99 27.90 43.00
CA THR A 241 -3.59 28.01 42.59
C THR A 241 -3.14 26.59 42.16
N MET A 242 -2.82 26.41 40.88
CA MET A 242 -2.19 25.21 40.35
C MET A 242 -0.69 25.35 40.36
N THR A 243 0.01 24.45 41.06
CA THR A 243 1.48 24.39 41.08
C THR A 243 1.94 23.11 40.40
N LEU A 244 2.78 23.24 39.37
CA LEU A 244 3.36 22.14 38.63
C LEU A 244 4.80 21.90 39.09
N ARG A 245 5.13 20.62 39.43
CA ARG A 245 6.47 20.23 39.85
C ARG A 245 6.96 19.05 38.99
N ASP A 246 8.21 19.13 38.58
CA ASP A 246 8.83 18.10 37.74
C ASP A 246 9.74 17.18 38.56
N SER A 247 9.52 15.85 38.46
CA SER A 247 10.36 14.84 39.15
C SER A 247 11.78 14.80 38.60
N ALA A 248 11.97 14.93 37.30
CA ALA A 248 13.28 14.92 36.62
C ALA A 248 14.16 16.07 37.11
N SER A 249 13.57 17.23 37.44
CA SER A 249 14.24 18.39 38.00
C SER A 249 14.35 18.34 39.55
N GLY A 250 14.20 17.15 40.17
CA GLY A 250 14.26 16.98 41.62
C GLY A 250 13.07 17.60 42.39
N GLY A 251 11.90 17.71 41.75
CA GLY A 251 10.69 18.27 42.34
C GLY A 251 10.64 19.82 42.28
N ALA A 252 11.45 20.44 41.43
CA ALA A 252 11.42 21.89 41.23
C ALA A 252 10.05 22.33 40.66
N VAL A 253 9.61 23.55 41.03
CA VAL A 253 8.42 24.18 40.47
C VAL A 253 8.73 24.62 39.04
N ILE A 254 7.98 24.10 38.09
CA ILE A 254 8.10 24.43 36.65
C ILE A 254 7.02 25.41 36.18
N GLY A 255 5.97 25.60 36.97
CA GLY A 255 4.91 26.54 36.68
C GLY A 255 3.96 26.73 37.87
N GLU A 256 3.43 27.93 38.00
CA GLU A 256 2.40 28.29 38.99
C GLU A 256 1.35 29.17 38.31
N TYR A 257 0.09 28.78 38.41
CA TYR A 257 -1.02 29.41 37.71
C TYR A 257 -2.18 29.64 38.65
N GLN A 258 -2.73 30.86 38.61
CA GLN A 258 -3.99 31.15 39.25
C GLN A 258 -5.14 30.87 38.31
N LEU A 259 -6.05 29.95 38.68
CA LEU A 259 -7.22 29.54 37.94
C LEU A 259 -8.45 30.21 38.55
N GLU A 260 -9.28 30.82 37.72
CA GLU A 260 -10.54 31.45 38.11
C GLU A 260 -11.68 30.78 37.37
N PHE A 261 -12.74 30.39 38.08
CA PHE A 261 -13.90 29.67 37.53
C PHE A 261 -15.15 30.53 37.55
N ASP A 262 -15.98 30.38 36.52
CA ASP A 262 -17.24 31.10 36.37
C ASP A 262 -18.30 30.55 37.32
N ASP A 263 -19.05 31.40 38.02
CA ASP A 263 -20.18 31.06 38.89
C ASP A 263 -21.54 31.47 38.30
N SER A 264 -21.53 32.01 37.09
CA SER A 264 -22.74 32.45 36.41
C SER A 264 -23.67 31.28 36.06
N ARG A 265 -24.96 31.57 35.97
CA ARG A 265 -25.95 30.57 35.57
C ARG A 265 -25.75 30.03 34.15
N ALA A 266 -25.04 30.78 33.29
CA ALA A 266 -24.86 30.41 31.88
C ALA A 266 -23.63 29.56 31.66
N ALA A 267 -22.57 29.77 32.41
CA ALA A 267 -21.26 29.11 32.21
C ALA A 267 -20.65 28.58 33.53
N GLY A 268 -21.45 28.48 34.61
CA GLY A 268 -20.96 28.09 35.90
C GLY A 268 -20.18 26.80 35.93
N GLY A 269 -19.05 26.83 36.61
CA GLY A 269 -18.12 25.72 36.73
C GLY A 269 -17.10 25.60 35.60
N THR A 270 -17.17 26.43 34.55
CA THR A 270 -16.14 26.47 33.51
C THR A 270 -14.98 27.36 33.89
N LEU A 271 -13.80 27.11 33.32
CA LEU A 271 -12.64 28.01 33.48
C LEU A 271 -12.99 29.39 32.92
N LEU A 272 -12.84 30.46 33.70
CA LEU A 272 -13.04 31.83 33.28
C LEU A 272 -11.71 32.44 32.80
N ASN A 273 -10.65 32.18 33.56
CA ASN A 273 -9.31 32.71 33.27
C ASN A 273 -8.22 31.86 33.92
N ALA A 274 -7.02 31.85 33.32
CA ALA A 274 -5.82 31.30 33.95
C ALA A 274 -4.69 32.33 33.84
N THR A 275 -4.16 32.77 34.97
CA THR A 275 -3.08 33.74 35.03
C THR A 275 -1.79 33.07 35.45
N SER A 276 -0.73 33.15 34.64
CA SER A 276 0.59 32.64 35.00
C SER A 276 1.21 33.51 36.09
N LEU A 277 1.55 32.88 37.22
CA LEU A 277 2.32 33.49 38.30
C LEU A 277 3.82 33.22 38.12
N SER A 278 4.13 32.01 37.64
CA SER A 278 5.47 31.61 37.22
C SER A 278 5.39 30.56 36.12
N GLY A 279 6.45 30.38 35.32
CA GLY A 279 6.48 29.45 34.18
C GLY A 279 6.04 30.09 32.87
N GLY A 280 5.65 29.27 31.90
CA GLY A 280 5.20 29.73 30.59
C GLY A 280 3.82 30.39 30.60
N PRO A 281 3.47 31.18 29.59
CA PRO A 281 2.17 31.84 29.52
C PRO A 281 1.03 30.84 29.22
N TYR A 282 -0.17 31.15 29.68
CA TYR A 282 -1.40 30.52 29.25
C TYR A 282 -1.96 31.25 28.03
N ASP A 283 -2.36 30.53 27.02
CA ASP A 283 -3.03 31.06 25.83
C ASP A 283 -4.55 30.75 25.89
N PRO A 284 -5.40 31.76 26.13
CA PRO A 284 -6.85 31.55 26.24
C PRO A 284 -7.52 31.14 24.91
N ALA A 285 -6.88 31.41 23.75
CA ALA A 285 -7.44 31.02 22.46
C ALA A 285 -7.32 29.51 22.21
N THR A 286 -6.26 28.89 22.69
CA THR A 286 -6.01 27.44 22.52
C THR A 286 -6.29 26.63 23.78
N GLY A 287 -6.33 27.27 24.94
CA GLY A 287 -6.49 26.60 26.25
C GLY A 287 -5.20 25.93 26.75
N ARG A 288 -4.05 26.30 26.20
CA ARG A 288 -2.76 25.66 26.45
C ARG A 288 -1.83 26.53 27.28
N LEU A 289 -1.00 25.91 28.07
CA LEU A 289 0.13 26.50 28.75
C LEU A 289 1.41 25.70 28.40
N ILE A 290 2.56 26.32 28.54
CA ILE A 290 3.86 25.68 28.27
C ILE A 290 4.56 25.49 29.61
N ALA A 291 4.78 24.23 30.00
CA ALA A 291 5.60 23.82 31.11
C ALA A 291 6.97 23.34 30.61
N THR A 292 8.06 23.90 31.15
CA THR A 292 9.41 23.48 30.77
C THR A 292 9.92 22.46 31.79
N VAL A 293 9.99 21.21 31.39
CA VAL A 293 10.61 20.10 32.14
C VAL A 293 12.09 19.95 31.78
N ASP A 294 12.81 19.07 32.44
CA ASP A 294 14.24 18.84 32.14
C ASP A 294 14.48 18.43 30.66
N GLY A 295 13.57 17.66 30.06
CA GLY A 295 13.61 17.23 28.66
C GLY A 295 13.21 18.28 27.62
N GLY A 296 12.69 19.44 28.01
CA GLY A 296 12.23 20.49 27.12
C GLY A 296 10.81 21.00 27.43
N PRO A 297 10.20 21.78 26.53
CA PRO A 297 8.85 22.29 26.74
C PRO A 297 7.79 21.23 26.47
N ILE A 298 6.78 21.14 27.35
CA ILE A 298 5.57 20.33 27.18
C ILE A 298 4.38 21.30 27.11
N GLU A 299 3.51 21.14 26.12
CA GLU A 299 2.24 21.86 26.04
C GLU A 299 1.19 21.14 26.91
N ILE A 300 0.64 21.84 27.89
CA ILE A 300 -0.42 21.28 28.74
C ILE A 300 -1.73 22.00 28.41
N ASN A 301 -2.70 21.27 27.88
CA ASN A 301 -4.04 21.78 27.61
C ASN A 301 -4.90 21.64 28.88
N ILE A 302 -5.31 22.76 29.43
CA ILE A 302 -6.18 22.85 30.62
C ILE A 302 -7.61 23.31 30.29
N GLY A 303 -7.91 23.52 29.02
CA GLY A 303 -9.21 23.98 28.52
C GLY A 303 -9.25 25.48 28.22
N ARG A 304 -10.16 25.84 27.32
CA ARG A 304 -10.42 27.24 26.94
C ARG A 304 -11.45 27.85 27.86
N PRO A 305 -11.40 29.19 28.10
CA PRO A 305 -12.42 29.87 28.87
C PRO A 305 -13.85 29.61 28.33
N GLY A 306 -14.78 29.38 29.26
CA GLY A 306 -16.19 29.16 28.93
C GLY A 306 -16.51 27.81 28.28
N THR A 307 -15.58 26.85 28.22
CA THR A 307 -15.82 25.50 27.73
C THR A 307 -15.82 24.49 28.87
N THR A 308 -16.51 23.37 28.66
CA THR A 308 -16.51 22.22 29.61
C THR A 308 -15.36 21.25 29.33
N GLU A 309 -14.53 21.52 28.32
CA GLU A 309 -13.33 20.76 28.02
C GLU A 309 -12.18 21.28 28.90
N GLY A 310 -11.46 20.36 29.55
CA GLY A 310 -10.34 20.72 30.42
C GLY A 310 -10.71 20.78 31.90
N LEU A 311 -10.28 21.86 32.59
CA LEU A 311 -10.55 22.06 34.01
C LEU A 311 -11.95 22.60 34.23
N THR A 312 -12.65 21.99 35.18
CA THR A 312 -13.99 22.41 35.66
C THR A 312 -13.99 22.51 37.18
N GLN A 313 -14.92 23.31 37.74
CA GLN A 313 -15.14 23.40 39.16
C GLN A 313 -16.64 23.10 39.46
N LEU A 314 -16.95 21.88 39.84
CA LEU A 314 -18.33 21.45 40.06
C LEU A 314 -18.42 20.58 41.31
N SER A 315 -19.55 20.70 42.04
CA SER A 315 -19.90 19.82 43.16
C SER A 315 -18.85 19.83 44.29
N ASP A 316 -18.73 18.70 45.00
CA ASP A 316 -17.91 18.53 46.20
C ASP A 316 -16.76 17.51 46.03
N SER A 317 -16.56 16.98 44.80
CA SER A 317 -15.61 15.91 44.57
C SER A 317 -14.50 16.29 43.61
N PHE A 318 -13.27 16.02 44.04
CA PHE A 318 -12.11 16.04 43.11
C PHE A 318 -12.16 14.80 42.22
N ALA A 319 -12.18 14.99 40.91
CA ALA A 319 -12.22 13.90 39.94
C ALA A 319 -11.33 14.17 38.71
N PRO A 320 -10.26 13.42 38.51
CA PRO A 320 -9.60 13.34 37.20
C PRO A 320 -10.55 12.60 36.24
N LEU A 321 -11.01 13.29 35.18
CA LEU A 321 -11.97 12.76 34.21
C LEU A 321 -11.26 12.15 33.00
N SER A 322 -10.22 12.82 32.51
CA SER A 322 -9.41 12.36 31.41
C SER A 322 -8.00 12.94 31.47
N ILE A 323 -7.01 12.13 31.28
CA ILE A 323 -5.63 12.53 31.12
C ILE A 323 -5.10 11.82 29.88
N SER A 324 -4.68 12.55 28.88
CA SER A 324 -4.06 12.01 27.69
C SER A 324 -2.73 12.68 27.41
N LYS A 325 -1.80 11.92 26.85
CA LYS A 325 -0.46 12.36 26.48
C LYS A 325 -0.09 11.74 25.12
N ASP A 326 0.76 12.42 24.36
CA ASP A 326 1.27 11.96 23.06
C ASP A 326 2.52 11.09 23.17
N GLY A 327 3.24 11.16 24.29
CA GLY A 327 4.43 10.36 24.50
C GLY A 327 4.16 8.90 24.83
N SER A 328 5.12 8.04 24.48
CA SER A 328 5.10 6.61 24.78
C SER A 328 6.42 6.12 25.37
N PRO A 329 6.38 5.09 26.24
CA PRO A 329 7.60 4.45 26.75
C PRO A 329 8.33 3.74 25.62
N VAL A 330 9.60 3.45 25.86
CA VAL A 330 10.39 2.58 24.96
C VAL A 330 9.77 1.19 24.92
N GLY A 331 9.40 0.75 23.72
CA GLY A 331 8.79 -0.55 23.47
C GLY A 331 9.53 -1.36 22.44
N ASN A 332 9.29 -2.69 22.45
CA ASN A 332 9.77 -3.61 21.45
C ASN A 332 8.68 -3.79 20.37
N MET A 333 9.11 -3.91 19.13
CA MET A 333 8.19 -4.22 18.03
C MET A 333 7.65 -5.65 18.17
N VAL A 334 6.33 -5.79 18.11
CA VAL A 334 5.62 -7.08 18.22
C VAL A 334 5.17 -7.59 16.86
N SER A 335 4.64 -6.70 16.02
CA SER A 335 4.12 -7.08 14.70
C SER A 335 4.25 -5.94 13.69
N VAL A 336 4.26 -6.32 12.41
CA VAL A 336 4.18 -5.38 11.29
C VAL A 336 3.05 -5.81 10.38
N GLU A 337 2.23 -4.87 10.00
CA GLU A 337 1.10 -5.08 9.10
C GLU A 337 1.04 -3.96 8.06
N VAL A 338 0.58 -4.28 6.86
CA VAL A 338 0.34 -3.30 5.80
C VAL A 338 -1.15 -3.06 5.68
N ASP A 339 -1.58 -1.81 5.77
CA ASP A 339 -2.99 -1.47 5.63
C ASP A 339 -3.43 -1.31 4.16
N GLY A 340 -4.75 -1.11 3.94
CA GLY A 340 -5.33 -0.97 2.60
C GLY A 340 -4.83 0.25 1.83
N ASN A 341 -4.30 1.27 2.52
CA ASN A 341 -3.73 2.47 1.93
C ASN A 341 -2.22 2.35 1.66
N GLY A 342 -1.65 1.18 1.94
CA GLY A 342 -0.23 0.90 1.73
C GLY A 342 0.69 1.33 2.86
N PHE A 343 0.18 1.81 4.00
CA PHE A 343 1.01 2.13 5.14
C PHE A 343 1.49 0.86 5.84
N VAL A 344 2.79 0.76 6.02
CA VAL A 344 3.45 -0.29 6.79
C VAL A 344 3.50 0.16 8.25
N ASN A 345 2.66 -0.43 9.07
CA ASN A 345 2.47 -0.09 10.46
C ASN A 345 3.17 -1.09 11.36
N ALA A 346 4.06 -0.59 12.21
CA ALA A 346 4.70 -1.36 13.27
C ALA A 346 3.92 -1.18 14.58
N THR A 347 3.51 -2.28 15.20
CA THR A 347 2.85 -2.29 16.51
C THR A 347 3.86 -2.71 17.58
N PHE A 348 3.94 -1.92 18.65
CA PHE A 348 4.84 -2.15 19.78
C PHE A 348 4.10 -2.79 20.98
N ASP A 349 4.86 -3.42 21.89
CA ASP A 349 4.33 -4.05 23.12
C ASP A 349 3.68 -3.04 24.08
N THR A 350 3.96 -1.75 23.89
CA THR A 350 3.29 -0.63 24.58
C THR A 350 1.88 -0.33 24.06
N GLY A 351 1.44 -0.99 22.98
CA GLY A 351 0.17 -0.74 22.30
C GLY A 351 0.20 0.43 21.31
N VAL A 352 1.34 1.08 21.15
CA VAL A 352 1.53 2.16 20.16
C VAL A 352 1.72 1.53 18.78
N THR A 353 1.09 2.13 17.76
CA THR A 353 1.27 1.77 16.36
C THR A 353 1.87 2.96 15.62
N ARG A 354 2.98 2.73 14.90
CA ARG A 354 3.67 3.77 14.12
C ARG A 354 3.83 3.34 12.66
N THR A 355 3.55 4.24 11.74
CA THR A 355 3.85 4.06 10.32
C THR A 355 5.35 4.20 10.09
N ILE A 356 5.97 3.21 9.47
CA ILE A 356 7.41 3.17 9.18
C ILE A 356 7.70 3.36 7.68
N PHE A 357 6.81 2.88 6.81
CA PHE A 357 6.90 3.05 5.36
C PHE A 357 5.49 3.21 4.77
N GLN A 358 5.44 3.69 3.53
CA GLN A 358 4.26 3.62 2.68
C GLN A 358 4.63 2.93 1.36
N VAL A 359 3.89 1.90 1.00
CA VAL A 359 4.02 1.17 -0.27
C VAL A 359 3.06 1.78 -1.28
N PRO A 360 3.56 2.52 -2.28
CA PRO A 360 2.70 3.03 -3.34
C PRO A 360 2.29 1.92 -4.31
N LEU A 361 1.22 2.15 -5.05
CA LEU A 361 0.83 1.34 -6.19
C LEU A 361 1.23 2.02 -7.50
N VAL A 362 1.81 1.26 -8.38
CA VAL A 362 2.24 1.72 -9.71
C VAL A 362 1.12 1.51 -10.71
N ASP A 363 0.67 2.56 -11.38
CA ASP A 363 -0.27 2.48 -12.49
C ASP A 363 0.41 2.81 -13.82
N LEU A 364 -0.07 2.14 -14.89
CA LEU A 364 0.41 2.34 -16.26
C LEU A 364 -0.79 2.38 -17.22
N PRO A 365 -0.70 3.18 -18.29
CA PRO A 365 -1.77 3.26 -19.30
C PRO A 365 -2.09 1.93 -19.97
N ASN A 366 -1.08 1.12 -20.28
CA ASN A 366 -1.21 -0.18 -20.93
C ASN A 366 -0.40 -1.27 -20.21
N PRO A 367 -0.96 -1.93 -19.19
CA PRO A 367 -0.28 -2.99 -18.46
C PRO A 367 0.19 -4.16 -19.33
N ASN A 368 -0.56 -4.50 -20.39
CA ASN A 368 -0.24 -5.61 -21.29
C ASN A 368 1.01 -5.33 -22.15
N GLY A 369 1.40 -4.05 -22.29
CA GLY A 369 2.63 -3.65 -22.97
C GLY A 369 3.91 -3.80 -22.15
N MET A 370 3.83 -4.20 -20.88
CA MET A 370 5.00 -4.43 -20.04
C MET A 370 5.79 -5.66 -20.49
N VAL A 371 7.11 -5.62 -20.25
CA VAL A 371 7.97 -6.79 -20.43
C VAL A 371 7.84 -7.71 -19.23
N ALA A 372 7.32 -8.93 -19.46
CA ALA A 372 7.28 -9.96 -18.43
C ALA A 372 8.68 -10.53 -18.20
N LEU A 373 9.05 -10.68 -16.95
CA LEU A 373 10.30 -11.26 -16.49
C LEU A 373 10.00 -12.50 -15.62
N ASP A 374 11.04 -13.13 -15.11
CA ASP A 374 10.91 -14.27 -14.20
C ASP A 374 10.24 -13.86 -12.87
N ARG A 375 9.75 -14.84 -12.11
CA ARG A 375 9.19 -14.66 -10.76
C ARG A 375 7.92 -13.78 -10.71
N GLN A 376 7.10 -13.79 -11.78
CA GLN A 376 5.89 -12.97 -11.94
C GLN A 376 6.16 -11.46 -11.78
N THR A 377 7.32 -11.01 -12.25
CA THR A 377 7.67 -9.59 -12.29
C THR A 377 7.51 -9.01 -13.68
N TYR A 378 7.28 -7.72 -13.72
CA TYR A 378 7.07 -6.94 -14.95
C TYR A 378 7.94 -5.69 -14.90
N ARG A 379 8.43 -5.30 -16.06
CA ARG A 379 9.18 -4.07 -16.24
C ARG A 379 8.44 -3.13 -17.20
N PRO A 380 8.30 -1.85 -16.86
CA PRO A 380 7.75 -0.86 -17.78
C PRO A 380 8.51 -0.84 -19.11
N SER A 381 7.80 -0.62 -20.20
CA SER A 381 8.34 -0.52 -21.54
C SER A 381 7.76 0.70 -22.27
N ILE A 382 8.24 0.95 -23.50
CA ILE A 382 7.68 2.01 -24.36
C ILE A 382 6.20 1.71 -24.66
N ASP A 383 5.83 0.44 -24.83
CA ASP A 383 4.48 0.02 -25.19
C ASP A 383 3.53 0.08 -23.99
N SER A 384 4.03 0.00 -22.75
CA SER A 384 3.22 0.17 -21.54
C SER A 384 2.92 1.63 -21.22
N GLY A 385 3.71 2.56 -21.76
CA GLY A 385 3.70 3.96 -21.40
C GLY A 385 4.46 4.26 -20.10
N SER A 386 4.42 5.54 -19.68
CA SER A 386 5.05 5.99 -18.44
C SER A 386 4.25 5.52 -17.24
N PHE A 387 4.95 5.11 -16.20
CA PHE A 387 4.33 4.73 -14.92
C PHE A 387 4.07 5.97 -14.04
N PHE A 388 3.13 5.83 -13.11
CA PHE A 388 2.86 6.80 -12.08
C PHE A 388 2.61 6.10 -10.74
N LEU A 389 3.19 6.64 -9.68
CA LEU A 389 3.08 6.12 -8.32
C LEU A 389 1.88 6.79 -7.63
N TRP A 390 0.92 6.00 -7.20
CA TRP A 390 -0.27 6.44 -6.46
C TRP A 390 -0.24 5.93 -5.03
N ASP A 391 -0.84 6.66 -4.12
CA ASP A 391 -1.19 6.07 -2.83
C ASP A 391 -2.21 4.98 -3.07
N ALA A 392 -2.08 3.85 -2.40
CA ALA A 392 -3.07 2.78 -2.54
C ALA A 392 -4.45 3.30 -2.10
N SER A 393 -5.49 2.85 -2.77
CA SER A 393 -6.87 3.34 -2.63
C SER A 393 -7.11 4.78 -3.13
N ASP A 394 -6.14 5.40 -3.80
CA ASP A 394 -6.31 6.73 -4.39
C ASP A 394 -6.18 6.70 -5.92
N GLY A 395 -6.83 7.67 -6.58
CA GLY A 395 -6.81 7.81 -8.04
C GLY A 395 -7.37 6.59 -8.79
N PRO A 396 -6.66 6.07 -9.81
CA PRO A 396 -7.10 4.91 -10.60
C PRO A 396 -6.74 3.58 -9.97
N THR A 397 -5.95 3.56 -8.86
CA THR A 397 -5.44 2.34 -8.25
C THR A 397 -6.45 1.72 -7.29
N GLY A 398 -6.36 0.43 -7.13
CA GLY A 398 -7.06 -0.32 -6.08
C GLY A 398 -6.36 -0.19 -4.74
N ASP A 399 -6.68 -1.09 -3.83
CA ASP A 399 -6.09 -1.16 -2.51
C ASP A 399 -5.11 -2.33 -2.37
N LEU A 400 -4.24 -2.22 -1.37
CA LEU A 400 -3.41 -3.32 -0.90
C LEU A 400 -4.20 -4.16 0.10
N VAL A 401 -4.10 -5.48 -0.04
CA VAL A 401 -4.71 -6.42 0.90
C VAL A 401 -3.60 -7.24 1.54
N SER A 402 -3.45 -7.10 2.85
CA SER A 402 -2.62 -7.95 3.68
C SER A 402 -3.32 -9.28 3.97
N PHE A 403 -2.58 -10.26 4.48
CA PHE A 403 -3.08 -11.63 4.69
C PHE A 403 -3.67 -12.26 3.41
N ALA A 404 -3.17 -11.88 2.23
CA ALA A 404 -3.71 -12.34 0.97
C ALA A 404 -2.63 -12.55 -0.09
N GLN A 405 -2.86 -13.53 -0.95
CA GLN A 405 -2.10 -13.76 -2.17
C GLN A 405 -3.07 -13.83 -3.35
N GLN A 406 -2.61 -13.36 -4.50
CA GLN A 406 -3.39 -13.49 -5.72
C GLN A 406 -3.15 -14.87 -6.35
N GLU A 407 -4.22 -15.61 -6.59
CA GLU A 407 -4.16 -16.88 -7.30
C GLU A 407 -3.79 -16.69 -8.78
N SER A 408 -3.52 -17.79 -9.47
CA SER A 408 -3.34 -17.78 -10.93
C SER A 408 -4.60 -17.25 -11.63
N ALA A 409 -4.42 -16.43 -12.66
CA ALA A 409 -5.51 -15.98 -13.53
C ALA A 409 -6.01 -17.08 -14.50
N THR A 410 -5.53 -18.32 -14.35
CA THR A 410 -5.83 -19.44 -15.25
C THR A 410 -7.04 -20.23 -14.78
N ASP A 411 -8.05 -20.37 -15.63
CA ASP A 411 -9.14 -21.34 -15.47
C ASP A 411 -8.81 -22.62 -16.21
N VAL A 412 -8.43 -23.66 -15.48
CA VAL A 412 -8.02 -24.97 -16.01
C VAL A 412 -9.12 -25.60 -16.86
N ALA A 413 -10.40 -25.47 -16.49
CA ALA A 413 -11.50 -26.08 -17.25
C ALA A 413 -11.66 -25.43 -18.63
N ARG A 414 -11.51 -24.10 -18.68
CA ARG A 414 -11.49 -23.34 -19.94
C ARG A 414 -10.28 -23.71 -20.79
N GLU A 415 -9.08 -23.77 -20.21
CA GLU A 415 -7.86 -24.12 -20.94
C GLU A 415 -7.91 -25.56 -21.52
N LEU A 416 -8.45 -26.53 -20.77
CA LEU A 416 -8.63 -27.87 -21.27
C LEU A 416 -9.63 -27.95 -22.46
N THR A 417 -10.69 -27.16 -22.40
CA THR A 417 -11.64 -27.04 -23.50
C THR A 417 -11.00 -26.45 -24.75
N ASP A 418 -10.23 -25.34 -24.55
CA ASP A 418 -9.48 -24.68 -25.62
C ASP A 418 -8.40 -25.61 -26.21
N MET A 419 -7.75 -26.41 -25.37
CA MET A 419 -6.79 -27.44 -25.80
C MET A 419 -7.44 -28.44 -26.76
N ILE A 420 -8.59 -29.00 -26.39
CA ILE A 420 -9.31 -29.99 -27.24
C ILE A 420 -9.71 -29.39 -28.59
N GLN A 421 -10.21 -28.14 -28.58
CA GLN A 421 -10.56 -27.43 -29.81
C GLN A 421 -9.33 -27.19 -30.69
N THR A 422 -8.22 -26.73 -30.09
CA THR A 422 -6.95 -26.44 -30.77
C THR A 422 -6.36 -27.75 -31.37
N GLN A 423 -6.41 -28.88 -30.64
CA GLN A 423 -5.96 -30.18 -31.15
C GLN A 423 -6.81 -30.64 -32.34
N ARG A 424 -8.14 -30.43 -32.31
CA ARG A 424 -9.01 -30.74 -33.43
C ARG A 424 -8.70 -29.89 -34.67
N ALA A 425 -8.49 -28.56 -34.46
CA ALA A 425 -8.10 -27.64 -35.52
C ALA A 425 -6.75 -28.00 -36.12
N TYR A 426 -5.76 -28.34 -35.28
CA TYR A 426 -4.44 -28.80 -35.72
C TYR A 426 -4.55 -30.05 -36.57
N SER A 427 -5.30 -31.09 -36.10
CA SER A 427 -5.50 -32.33 -36.86
C SER A 427 -6.23 -32.09 -38.19
N SER A 428 -7.19 -31.16 -38.23
CA SER A 428 -7.87 -30.77 -39.46
C SER A 428 -6.93 -30.16 -40.48
N ASN A 429 -6.09 -29.20 -40.05
CA ASN A 429 -5.08 -28.59 -40.93
C ASN A 429 -4.05 -29.61 -41.41
N ALA A 430 -3.62 -30.57 -40.56
CA ALA A 430 -2.70 -31.60 -40.94
C ALA A 430 -3.29 -32.52 -42.04
N ARG A 431 -4.58 -32.86 -41.96
CA ARG A 431 -5.28 -33.63 -43.01
C ARG A 431 -5.34 -32.87 -44.32
N VAL A 432 -5.57 -31.55 -44.30
CA VAL A 432 -5.54 -30.71 -45.50
C VAL A 432 -4.17 -30.78 -46.16
N VAL A 433 -3.07 -30.69 -45.40
CA VAL A 433 -1.71 -30.84 -45.93
C VAL A 433 -1.52 -32.22 -46.60
N GLN A 434 -1.96 -33.31 -45.94
CA GLN A 434 -1.91 -34.67 -46.51
C GLN A 434 -2.69 -34.78 -47.82
N THR A 435 -3.93 -34.28 -47.85
CA THR A 435 -4.77 -34.32 -49.07
C THR A 435 -4.14 -33.50 -50.19
N VAL A 436 -3.52 -32.36 -49.89
CA VAL A 436 -2.79 -31.58 -50.90
C VAL A 436 -1.57 -32.32 -51.43
N ASP A 437 -0.84 -33.03 -50.56
CA ASP A 437 0.32 -33.86 -51.00
C ASP A 437 -0.15 -35.03 -51.91
N GLU A 438 -1.21 -35.72 -51.54
CA GLU A 438 -1.85 -36.79 -52.35
C GLU A 438 -2.28 -36.24 -53.73
N MET A 439 -2.91 -35.06 -53.78
CA MET A 439 -3.30 -34.40 -55.03
C MET A 439 -2.08 -34.03 -55.90
N LEU A 440 -0.97 -33.56 -55.31
CA LEU A 440 0.27 -33.26 -56.02
C LEU A 440 0.90 -34.56 -56.58
N GLN A 441 0.92 -35.64 -55.82
CA GLN A 441 1.42 -36.94 -56.28
C GLN A 441 0.57 -37.49 -57.46
N GLU A 442 -0.75 -37.42 -57.35
CA GLU A 442 -1.64 -37.83 -58.45
C GLU A 442 -1.41 -36.98 -59.71
N THR A 443 -1.28 -35.66 -59.53
CA THR A 443 -1.02 -34.76 -60.68
C THR A 443 0.31 -35.09 -61.35
N THR A 444 1.37 -35.42 -60.59
CA THR A 444 2.68 -35.79 -61.13
C THR A 444 2.64 -37.17 -61.81
N ASN A 445 1.80 -38.13 -61.34
CA ASN A 445 1.60 -39.41 -61.96
C ASN A 445 0.82 -39.34 -63.30
N ILE A 446 -0.12 -38.37 -63.43
CA ILE A 446 -0.88 -38.16 -64.69
C ILE A 446 0.00 -37.54 -65.76
N ILE A 447 1.06 -36.82 -65.42
CA ILE A 447 1.96 -36.14 -66.38
C ILE A 447 3.05 -37.10 -66.89
N ARG A 448 3.21 -38.25 -66.31
CA ARG A 448 4.16 -39.29 -66.71
C ARG A 448 3.52 -40.30 -67.62
#